data_da80262ec28c566b75e22d96d88ebf63
#
_entry.id   da80262ec28c566b75e22d96d88ebf63
#
_cell.length_a   1.000
_cell.length_b   1.000
_cell.length_c   1.000
_cell.angle_alpha   90.00
_cell.angle_beta   90.00
_cell.angle_gamma   90.00
#
_symmetry.space_group_name_H-M   'P 1'
#
loop_
_entity.id
_entity.type
_entity.pdbx_description
1 polymer ?
#
loop_
_entity_poly.entity_id
_entity_poly.type
_entity_poly.pdbx_seq_one_letter_code
_entity_poly.pdbx_strand_id
1 'polypeptide(L)'
;MTPAPTTDWRPFSTPGMYSFGTAPPTIFESKVVGGAVPKEYIPGVEKGLNSVMGSGVVAGFPVVDVKVTLVDGKYHDVDSSALAFEIASRAAFREALTKGKSVLLEPIMKVEVVTPEDYTGSVIGDLNSRRGQIQGQDMRGNANVINAMVPLMNMFGYVNNLRSMSQGRATFTMQFDHYAEAPANVSAEVQKKFA
;
A
#
# COMPACT_ATOMS: atom_id res chain seq x y z
N MET A 1 31.63 13.83 -14.25
CA MET A 1 30.71 14.06 -13.14
C MET A 1 29.31 14.27 -13.74
N THR A 2 28.50 13.26 -13.74
CA THR A 2 27.10 13.33 -14.21
C THR A 2 26.27 13.94 -13.09
N PRO A 3 25.47 15.00 -13.35
CA PRO A 3 24.56 15.49 -12.32
C PRO A 3 23.55 14.41 -11.99
N ALA A 4 23.40 14.12 -10.70
CA ALA A 4 22.37 13.20 -10.22
C ALA A 4 20.97 13.70 -10.63
N PRO A 5 20.05 12.81 -11.01
CA PRO A 5 18.67 13.21 -11.26
C PRO A 5 18.10 13.86 -10.00
N THR A 6 17.60 15.08 -10.11
CA THR A 6 16.88 15.75 -9.03
C THR A 6 15.51 15.08 -8.88
N THR A 7 15.41 14.20 -7.93
CA THR A 7 14.14 13.54 -7.55
C THR A 7 13.46 14.40 -6.49
N ASP A 8 12.47 15.18 -6.90
CA ASP A 8 11.58 15.90 -5.97
C ASP A 8 10.48 14.94 -5.52
N TRP A 9 10.74 14.20 -4.44
CA TRP A 9 9.82 13.24 -3.86
C TRP A 9 8.84 13.97 -2.93
N ARG A 10 7.65 14.23 -3.43
CA ARG A 10 6.54 14.67 -2.59
C ARG A 10 5.54 13.52 -2.45
N PRO A 11 5.20 13.07 -1.23
CA PRO A 11 4.11 12.14 -1.05
C PRO A 11 2.81 12.85 -1.45
N PHE A 12 2.14 12.31 -2.46
CA PHE A 12 0.79 12.76 -2.82
C PHE A 12 -0.21 12.15 -1.85
N SER A 13 -0.53 12.86 -0.78
CA SER A 13 -1.71 12.59 0.02
C SER A 13 -2.89 13.36 -0.56
N THR A 14 -3.52 12.82 -1.59
CA THR A 14 -4.88 13.21 -1.95
C THR A 14 -5.78 12.01 -1.69
N PRO A 15 -6.79 12.10 -0.81
CA PRO A 15 -7.77 11.05 -0.67
C PRO A 15 -8.63 11.01 -1.93
N GLY A 16 -8.19 10.27 -2.92
CA GLY A 16 -8.94 9.96 -4.13
C GLY A 16 -9.75 8.71 -3.89
N MET A 17 -11.01 8.78 -4.21
CA MET A 17 -11.99 7.70 -4.19
C MET A 17 -11.50 6.53 -5.04
N TYR A 18 -10.90 5.50 -4.41
CA TYR A 18 -10.51 4.27 -5.09
C TYR A 18 -11.65 3.27 -5.01
N SER A 19 -12.01 2.68 -6.14
CA SER A 19 -13.00 1.61 -6.21
C SER A 19 -12.47 0.36 -5.48
N PHE A 20 -13.39 -0.37 -4.87
CA PHE A 20 -13.18 -1.57 -4.08
C PHE A 20 -11.98 -2.44 -4.49
N GLY A 21 -11.00 -2.57 -3.61
CA GLY A 21 -10.01 -3.64 -3.64
C GLY A 21 -8.79 -3.42 -4.52
N THR A 22 -8.61 -2.27 -5.16
CA THR A 22 -7.41 -1.97 -5.95
C THR A 22 -6.45 -1.07 -5.20
N ALA A 23 -5.19 -1.47 -5.15
CA ALA A 23 -4.11 -0.58 -4.74
C ALA A 23 -4.08 0.66 -5.65
N PRO A 24 -3.68 1.84 -5.13
CA PRO A 24 -3.53 3.04 -5.95
C PRO A 24 -2.67 2.75 -7.17
N PRO A 25 -3.08 3.22 -8.38
CA PRO A 25 -2.34 2.92 -9.60
C PRO A 25 -0.98 3.60 -9.57
N THR A 26 0.02 2.90 -10.08
CA THR A 26 1.28 3.55 -10.44
C THR A 26 1.11 4.28 -11.75
N ILE A 27 1.53 5.53 -11.79
CA ILE A 27 1.43 6.39 -12.97
C ILE A 27 2.82 6.67 -13.52
N PHE A 28 3.04 6.32 -14.79
CA PHE A 28 4.22 6.75 -15.53
C PHE A 28 3.88 7.92 -16.46
N GLU A 29 4.70 8.94 -16.45
CA GLU A 29 4.56 10.14 -17.29
C GLU A 29 5.92 10.52 -17.88
N SER A 30 5.97 10.82 -19.17
CA SER A 30 7.16 11.39 -19.81
C SER A 30 6.99 12.89 -20.05
N LYS A 31 7.92 13.67 -19.52
CA LYS A 31 8.03 15.13 -19.74
C LYS A 31 9.34 15.51 -20.45
N VAL A 32 9.92 14.56 -21.16
CA VAL A 32 11.15 14.81 -21.92
C VAL A 32 10.89 15.85 -23.02
N VAL A 33 11.72 16.89 -23.07
CA VAL A 33 11.67 17.96 -24.07
C VAL A 33 12.92 17.93 -24.95
N GLY A 34 12.82 18.48 -26.18
CA GLY A 34 13.97 18.65 -27.07
C GLY A 34 14.58 17.36 -27.63
N GLY A 35 13.89 16.22 -27.47
CA GLY A 35 14.41 14.94 -28.00
C GLY A 35 15.59 14.37 -27.19
N ALA A 36 15.78 14.81 -25.93
CA ALA A 36 16.85 14.31 -25.06
C ALA A 36 16.81 12.78 -24.86
N VAL A 37 15.62 12.19 -24.93
CA VAL A 37 15.44 10.73 -25.06
C VAL A 37 14.57 10.47 -26.30
N PRO A 38 15.05 9.72 -27.29
CA PRO A 38 14.26 9.31 -28.44
C PRO A 38 13.00 8.56 -28.03
N LYS A 39 11.88 8.82 -28.71
CA LYS A 39 10.57 8.25 -28.38
C LYS A 39 10.57 6.71 -28.37
N GLU A 40 11.40 6.11 -29.20
CA GLU A 40 11.57 4.65 -29.33
C GLU A 40 12.15 3.99 -28.07
N TYR A 41 12.85 4.74 -27.19
CA TYR A 41 13.42 4.22 -25.96
C TYR A 41 12.50 4.40 -24.74
N ILE A 42 11.49 5.25 -24.81
CA ILE A 42 10.53 5.48 -23.71
C ILE A 42 9.80 4.19 -23.29
N PRO A 43 9.34 3.33 -24.20
CA PRO A 43 8.76 2.03 -23.81
C PRO A 43 9.74 1.12 -23.05
N GLY A 44 11.05 1.22 -23.33
CA GLY A 44 12.09 0.52 -22.58
C GLY A 44 12.16 1.00 -21.12
N VAL A 45 12.07 2.32 -20.91
CA VAL A 45 12.01 2.90 -19.55
C VAL A 45 10.80 2.38 -18.78
N GLU A 46 9.61 2.44 -19.36
CA GLU A 46 8.37 1.96 -18.75
C GLU A 46 8.44 0.47 -18.40
N LYS A 47 8.97 -0.35 -19.30
CA LYS A 47 9.18 -1.78 -19.05
C LYS A 47 10.13 -2.04 -17.90
N GLY A 48 11.23 -1.27 -17.80
CA GLY A 48 12.17 -1.35 -16.69
C GLY A 48 11.53 -1.00 -15.35
N LEU A 49 10.73 0.05 -15.28
CA LEU A 49 9.95 0.43 -14.10
C LEU A 49 8.99 -0.69 -13.68
N ASN A 50 8.17 -1.17 -14.61
CA ASN A 50 7.17 -2.22 -14.36
C ASN A 50 7.81 -3.50 -13.81
N SER A 51 9.04 -3.83 -14.23
CA SER A 51 9.77 -5.01 -13.72
C SER A 51 10.16 -4.92 -12.25
N VAL A 52 10.26 -3.71 -11.69
CA VAL A 52 10.60 -3.48 -10.27
C VAL A 52 9.36 -3.36 -9.40
N MET A 53 8.24 -2.90 -9.97
CA MET A 53 7.00 -2.66 -9.22
C MET A 53 6.43 -3.92 -8.57
N GLY A 54 6.64 -5.08 -9.16
CA GLY A 54 6.18 -6.36 -8.60
C GLY A 54 6.92 -6.80 -7.34
N SER A 55 8.13 -6.24 -7.10
CA SER A 55 8.97 -6.61 -5.96
C SER A 55 9.76 -5.40 -5.47
N GLY A 56 9.19 -4.68 -4.53
CA GLY A 56 9.78 -3.48 -3.92
C GLY A 56 10.95 -3.78 -2.99
N VAL A 57 11.65 -2.72 -2.61
CA VAL A 57 12.94 -2.78 -1.88
C VAL A 57 12.80 -3.02 -0.37
N VAL A 58 11.60 -2.83 0.22
CA VAL A 58 11.43 -2.90 1.68
C VAL A 58 11.27 -4.34 2.18
N ALA A 59 10.37 -5.12 1.58
CA ALA A 59 10.09 -6.50 1.98
C ALA A 59 9.64 -7.37 0.80
N GLY A 60 9.97 -6.96 -0.44
CA GLY A 60 9.59 -7.69 -1.64
C GLY A 60 8.10 -7.55 -2.04
N PHE A 61 7.31 -6.79 -1.33
CA PHE A 61 5.92 -6.53 -1.70
C PHE A 61 5.81 -5.58 -2.90
N PRO A 62 4.71 -5.67 -3.67
CA PRO A 62 4.49 -4.76 -4.80
C PRO A 62 4.54 -3.30 -4.39
N VAL A 63 5.14 -2.47 -5.24
CA VAL A 63 5.16 -1.01 -5.09
C VAL A 63 3.86 -0.44 -5.62
N VAL A 64 3.19 0.36 -4.81
CA VAL A 64 1.91 0.99 -5.13
C VAL A 64 1.94 2.48 -4.77
N ASP A 65 1.00 3.25 -5.29
CA ASP A 65 0.84 4.69 -5.00
C ASP A 65 2.10 5.51 -5.33
N VAL A 66 2.68 5.27 -6.52
CA VAL A 66 3.88 5.96 -6.98
C VAL A 66 3.60 6.62 -8.32
N LYS A 67 3.99 7.88 -8.45
CA LYS A 67 4.08 8.57 -9.74
C LYS A 67 5.54 8.71 -10.15
N VAL A 68 5.88 8.19 -11.32
CA VAL A 68 7.21 8.30 -11.92
C VAL A 68 7.15 9.24 -13.12
N THR A 69 7.95 10.29 -13.11
CA THR A 69 8.06 11.23 -14.23
C THR A 69 9.45 11.16 -14.82
N LEU A 70 9.54 10.76 -16.08
CA LEU A 70 10.77 10.84 -16.87
C LEU A 70 10.95 12.28 -17.35
N VAL A 71 11.93 12.98 -16.81
CA VAL A 71 12.18 14.41 -17.13
C VAL A 71 13.33 14.63 -18.09
N ASP A 72 14.36 13.77 -18.05
CA ASP A 72 15.56 13.91 -18.86
C ASP A 72 16.28 12.56 -19.01
N GLY A 73 17.18 12.49 -20.00
CA GLY A 73 18.07 11.35 -20.23
C GLY A 73 19.11 11.73 -21.28
N LYS A 74 20.08 10.84 -21.44
CA LYS A 74 21.10 10.96 -22.50
C LYS A 74 21.12 9.69 -23.30
N TYR A 75 21.24 9.81 -24.59
CA TYR A 75 21.46 8.69 -25.50
C TYR A 75 22.73 8.88 -26.32
N HIS A 76 23.24 7.81 -26.84
CA HIS A 76 24.37 7.79 -27.75
C HIS A 76 24.04 6.88 -28.94
N ASP A 77 24.28 7.35 -30.16
CA ASP A 77 23.80 6.69 -31.38
C ASP A 77 24.29 5.24 -31.54
N VAL A 78 25.43 4.89 -30.94
CA VAL A 78 26.05 3.57 -31.05
C VAL A 78 25.68 2.64 -29.87
N ASP A 79 25.57 3.18 -28.64
CA ASP A 79 25.50 2.39 -27.42
C ASP A 79 24.09 2.37 -26.78
N SER A 80 23.16 3.11 -27.32
CA SER A 80 21.81 3.17 -26.81
C SER A 80 20.87 2.17 -27.47
N SER A 81 20.04 1.55 -26.68
CA SER A 81 18.99 0.62 -27.13
C SER A 81 17.83 0.64 -26.13
N ALA A 82 16.66 0.16 -26.54
CA ALA A 82 15.52 -0.01 -25.65
C ALA A 82 15.89 -0.89 -24.42
N LEU A 83 16.71 -1.90 -24.62
CA LEU A 83 17.20 -2.75 -23.53
C LEU A 83 18.14 -2.00 -22.56
N ALA A 84 19.01 -1.15 -23.08
CA ALA A 84 19.89 -0.33 -22.24
C ALA A 84 19.06 0.63 -21.36
N PHE A 85 18.02 1.25 -21.93
CA PHE A 85 17.10 2.10 -21.18
C PHE A 85 16.24 1.31 -20.19
N GLU A 86 15.83 0.08 -20.48
CA GLU A 86 15.16 -0.83 -19.55
C GLU A 86 16.06 -1.14 -18.34
N ILE A 87 17.32 -1.46 -18.55
CA ILE A 87 18.28 -1.78 -17.47
C ILE A 87 18.57 -0.53 -16.63
N ALA A 88 18.82 0.60 -17.28
CA ALA A 88 19.11 1.86 -16.59
C ALA A 88 17.94 2.34 -15.74
N SER A 89 16.71 2.31 -16.27
CA SER A 89 15.51 2.71 -15.53
C SER A 89 15.20 1.79 -14.37
N ARG A 90 15.43 0.49 -14.51
CA ARG A 90 15.34 -0.49 -13.42
C ARG A 90 16.27 -0.15 -12.27
N ALA A 91 17.53 0.14 -12.56
CA ALA A 91 18.53 0.52 -11.56
C ALA A 91 18.18 1.85 -10.89
N ALA A 92 17.83 2.87 -11.68
CA ALA A 92 17.46 4.20 -11.20
C ALA A 92 16.22 4.14 -10.29
N PHE A 93 15.21 3.36 -10.66
CA PHE A 93 13.99 3.23 -9.87
C PHE A 93 14.23 2.52 -8.54
N ARG A 94 15.05 1.45 -8.51
CA ARG A 94 15.45 0.78 -7.26
C ARG A 94 16.19 1.74 -6.32
N GLU A 95 17.12 2.51 -6.87
CA GLU A 95 17.84 3.52 -6.10
C GLU A 95 16.89 4.60 -5.57
N ALA A 96 15.94 5.04 -6.39
CA ALA A 96 14.92 6.01 -6.01
C ALA A 96 14.03 5.49 -4.86
N LEU A 97 13.55 4.24 -4.93
CA LEU A 97 12.77 3.61 -3.88
C LEU A 97 13.57 3.50 -2.56
N THR A 98 14.85 3.18 -2.65
CA THR A 98 15.72 3.08 -1.46
C THR A 98 15.92 4.45 -0.81
N LYS A 99 16.17 5.50 -1.61
CA LYS A 99 16.38 6.88 -1.12
C LYS A 99 15.06 7.55 -0.71
N GLY A 100 13.95 7.16 -1.33
CA GLY A 100 12.62 7.75 -1.15
C GLY A 100 11.94 7.39 0.17
N LYS A 101 12.61 6.65 1.07
CA LYS A 101 12.04 6.21 2.35
C LYS A 101 10.70 5.49 2.16
N SER A 102 10.67 4.50 1.26
CA SER A 102 9.50 3.66 1.04
C SER A 102 8.99 3.07 2.35
N VAL A 103 7.68 3.12 2.57
CA VAL A 103 7.02 2.61 3.77
C VAL A 103 6.21 1.37 3.42
N LEU A 104 6.02 0.49 4.40
CA LEU A 104 5.14 -0.66 4.26
C LEU A 104 3.69 -0.22 4.50
N LEU A 105 2.80 -0.60 3.61
CA LEU A 105 1.36 -0.38 3.77
C LEU A 105 0.69 -1.66 4.25
N GLU A 106 -0.27 -1.51 5.17
CA GLU A 106 -1.14 -2.60 5.62
C GLU A 106 -2.60 -2.33 5.22
N PRO A 107 -3.35 -3.36 4.79
CA PRO A 107 -4.77 -3.20 4.47
C PRO A 107 -5.58 -3.02 5.74
N ILE A 108 -6.41 -1.99 5.77
CA ILE A 108 -7.36 -1.71 6.85
C ILE A 108 -8.74 -2.17 6.42
N MET A 109 -9.36 -2.94 7.29
CA MET A 109 -10.70 -3.48 7.09
C MET A 109 -11.72 -2.66 7.85
N LYS A 110 -12.80 -2.29 7.18
CA LYS A 110 -14.02 -1.81 7.85
C LYS A 110 -14.76 -3.03 8.39
N VAL A 111 -14.89 -3.08 9.70
CA VAL A 111 -15.52 -4.19 10.43
C VAL A 111 -16.80 -3.69 11.09
N GLU A 112 -17.91 -4.38 10.87
CA GLU A 112 -19.17 -4.19 11.58
C GLU A 112 -19.41 -5.44 12.43
N VAL A 113 -19.57 -5.27 13.73
CA VAL A 113 -19.94 -6.34 14.67
C VAL A 113 -21.31 -6.09 15.23
N VAL A 114 -22.21 -7.06 15.09
CA VAL A 114 -23.55 -7.04 15.68
C VAL A 114 -23.58 -7.98 16.88
N THR A 115 -23.87 -7.44 18.05
CA THR A 115 -23.81 -8.19 19.32
C THR A 115 -24.92 -7.75 20.28
N PRO A 116 -25.43 -8.66 21.15
CA PRO A 116 -26.26 -8.26 22.29
C PRO A 116 -25.51 -7.30 23.23
N GLU A 117 -26.25 -6.47 23.97
CA GLU A 117 -25.70 -5.44 24.86
C GLU A 117 -24.69 -6.03 25.86
N ASP A 118 -25.00 -7.20 26.43
CA ASP A 118 -24.17 -7.88 27.45
C ASP A 118 -22.72 -8.13 26.99
N TYR A 119 -22.45 -8.25 25.70
CA TYR A 119 -21.12 -8.54 25.16
C TYR A 119 -20.45 -7.34 24.50
N THR A 120 -21.10 -6.18 24.44
CA THR A 120 -20.56 -4.97 23.79
C THR A 120 -19.20 -4.58 24.31
N GLY A 121 -19.04 -4.53 25.64
CA GLY A 121 -17.77 -4.17 26.27
C GLY A 121 -16.65 -5.14 25.92
N SER A 122 -16.92 -6.45 25.93
CA SER A 122 -15.94 -7.48 25.57
C SER A 122 -15.52 -7.40 24.11
N VAL A 123 -16.47 -7.15 23.20
CA VAL A 123 -16.19 -6.97 21.77
C VAL A 123 -15.34 -5.74 21.50
N ILE A 124 -15.68 -4.60 22.12
CA ILE A 124 -14.87 -3.37 22.00
C ILE A 124 -13.46 -3.58 22.54
N GLY A 125 -13.32 -4.26 23.69
CA GLY A 125 -12.03 -4.58 24.28
C GLY A 125 -11.17 -5.47 23.35
N ASP A 126 -11.75 -6.50 22.74
CA ASP A 126 -11.06 -7.38 21.80
C ASP A 126 -10.66 -6.63 20.50
N LEU A 127 -11.55 -5.83 19.93
CA LEU A 127 -11.23 -5.01 18.76
C LEU A 127 -10.09 -4.01 19.02
N ASN A 128 -10.09 -3.37 20.20
CA ASN A 128 -8.99 -2.48 20.62
C ASN A 128 -7.66 -3.25 20.75
N SER A 129 -7.69 -4.46 21.33
CA SER A 129 -6.48 -5.31 21.45
C SER A 129 -5.92 -5.71 20.08
N ARG A 130 -6.75 -5.71 19.04
CA ARG A 130 -6.39 -5.97 17.63
C ARG A 130 -5.98 -4.72 16.87
N ARG A 131 -5.64 -3.63 17.55
CA ARG A 131 -5.33 -2.33 16.95
C ARG A 131 -6.51 -1.71 16.20
N GLY A 132 -7.72 -2.15 16.55
CA GLY A 132 -8.94 -1.61 15.97
C GLY A 132 -9.23 -0.20 16.49
N GLN A 133 -9.66 0.66 15.59
CA GLN A 133 -10.15 2.01 15.90
C GLN A 133 -11.66 2.01 15.83
N ILE A 134 -12.34 2.12 16.96
CA ILE A 134 -13.79 2.18 17.00
C ILE A 134 -14.24 3.49 16.37
N GLN A 135 -15.10 3.41 15.36
CA GLN A 135 -15.63 4.55 14.61
C GLN A 135 -17.01 5.00 15.14
N GLY A 136 -17.75 4.07 15.71
CA GLY A 136 -19.07 4.36 16.24
C GLY A 136 -19.75 3.12 16.78
N GLN A 137 -20.82 3.38 17.51
CA GLN A 137 -21.71 2.35 18.04
C GLN A 137 -23.15 2.82 17.79
N ASP A 138 -23.96 1.93 17.23
CA ASP A 138 -25.37 2.15 16.93
C ASP A 138 -26.23 1.04 17.52
N MET A 139 -27.52 1.29 17.66
CA MET A 139 -28.49 0.25 18.03
C MET A 139 -29.30 -0.19 16.81
N ARG A 140 -29.41 -1.50 16.61
CA ARG A 140 -30.26 -2.10 15.58
C ARG A 140 -31.23 -3.08 16.25
N GLY A 141 -32.40 -2.60 16.59
CA GLY A 141 -33.36 -3.35 17.43
C GLY A 141 -32.80 -3.57 18.84
N ASN A 142 -32.67 -4.83 19.27
CA ASN A 142 -32.11 -5.19 20.58
C ASN A 142 -30.62 -5.57 20.51
N ALA A 143 -29.94 -5.26 19.41
CA ALA A 143 -28.53 -5.53 19.24
C ALA A 143 -27.73 -4.24 19.07
N ASN A 144 -26.54 -4.20 19.62
CA ASN A 144 -25.55 -3.17 19.38
C ASN A 144 -24.76 -3.47 18.10
N VAL A 145 -24.54 -2.46 17.29
CA VAL A 145 -23.73 -2.49 16.09
C VAL A 145 -22.46 -1.68 16.35
N ILE A 146 -21.31 -2.32 16.33
CA ILE A 146 -20.01 -1.69 16.56
C ILE A 146 -19.30 -1.59 15.21
N ASN A 147 -18.93 -0.39 14.81
CA ASN A 147 -18.15 -0.12 13.61
C ASN A 147 -16.71 0.19 14.00
N ALA A 148 -15.77 -0.49 13.36
CA ALA A 148 -14.34 -0.31 13.63
C ALA A 148 -13.50 -0.43 12.37
N MET A 149 -12.34 0.25 12.35
CA MET A 149 -11.28 0.06 11.36
C MET A 149 -10.19 -0.81 11.98
N VAL A 150 -9.91 -1.97 11.39
CA VAL A 150 -8.98 -2.95 11.97
C VAL A 150 -8.01 -3.44 10.89
N PRO A 151 -6.70 -3.52 11.17
CA PRO A 151 -5.75 -4.10 10.23
C PRO A 151 -6.09 -5.56 9.93
N LEU A 152 -6.08 -5.95 8.65
CA LEU A 152 -6.44 -7.31 8.23
C LEU A 152 -5.60 -8.37 8.95
N MET A 153 -4.32 -8.11 9.17
CA MET A 153 -3.43 -9.04 9.86
C MET A 153 -3.93 -9.42 11.25
N ASN A 154 -4.60 -8.51 11.95
CA ASN A 154 -5.15 -8.74 13.28
C ASN A 154 -6.55 -9.39 13.27
N MET A 155 -7.17 -9.56 12.11
CA MET A 155 -8.48 -10.18 11.96
C MET A 155 -8.44 -11.70 11.77
N PHE A 156 -7.26 -12.28 11.53
CA PHE A 156 -7.14 -13.73 11.45
C PHE A 156 -7.56 -14.41 12.76
N GLY A 157 -8.42 -15.40 12.66
CA GLY A 157 -8.96 -16.11 13.82
C GLY A 157 -10.03 -15.35 14.62
N TYR A 158 -10.40 -14.14 14.22
CA TYR A 158 -11.39 -13.32 14.93
C TYR A 158 -12.73 -14.01 15.13
N VAL A 159 -13.20 -14.76 14.14
CA VAL A 159 -14.48 -15.50 14.20
C VAL A 159 -14.56 -16.42 15.43
N ASN A 160 -13.46 -17.12 15.75
CA ASN A 160 -13.43 -18.04 16.89
C ASN A 160 -13.45 -17.28 18.21
N ASN A 161 -12.71 -16.19 18.31
CA ASN A 161 -12.70 -15.36 19.50
C ASN A 161 -14.06 -14.70 19.73
N LEU A 162 -14.67 -14.16 18.66
CA LEU A 162 -15.99 -13.54 18.74
C LEU A 162 -17.05 -14.54 19.20
N ARG A 163 -17.05 -15.76 18.65
CA ARG A 163 -17.98 -16.84 19.07
C ARG A 163 -17.77 -17.22 20.54
N SER A 164 -16.53 -17.35 20.97
CA SER A 164 -16.21 -17.68 22.36
C SER A 164 -16.71 -16.61 23.33
N MET A 165 -16.42 -15.34 23.08
CA MET A 165 -16.75 -14.24 24.01
C MET A 165 -18.25 -13.91 24.02
N SER A 166 -18.96 -14.18 22.93
CA SER A 166 -20.39 -13.86 22.77
C SER A 166 -21.30 -15.07 22.88
N GLN A 167 -20.78 -16.24 23.23
CA GLN A 167 -21.52 -17.51 23.26
C GLN A 167 -22.24 -17.79 21.93
N GLY A 168 -21.60 -17.42 20.81
CA GLY A 168 -22.13 -17.60 19.48
C GLY A 168 -23.22 -16.61 19.07
N ARG A 169 -23.54 -15.58 19.89
CA ARG A 169 -24.63 -14.63 19.62
C ARG A 169 -24.22 -13.41 18.81
N ALA A 170 -22.93 -13.14 18.68
CA ALA A 170 -22.44 -12.05 17.85
C ALA A 170 -22.06 -12.53 16.45
N THR A 171 -22.25 -11.65 15.48
CA THR A 171 -21.83 -11.83 14.09
C THR A 171 -21.00 -10.63 13.66
N PHE A 172 -20.15 -10.83 12.66
CA PHE A 172 -19.42 -9.72 12.07
C PHE A 172 -19.36 -9.83 10.56
N THR A 173 -19.19 -8.67 9.93
CA THR A 173 -18.82 -8.54 8.53
C THR A 173 -17.57 -7.69 8.44
N MET A 174 -16.75 -7.93 7.45
CA MET A 174 -15.60 -7.08 7.15
C MET A 174 -15.44 -6.92 5.65
N GLN A 175 -15.00 -5.73 5.27
CA GLN A 175 -14.68 -5.39 3.89
C GLN A 175 -13.42 -4.53 3.88
N PHE A 176 -12.65 -4.61 2.78
CA PHE A 176 -11.51 -3.73 2.59
C PHE A 176 -11.98 -2.27 2.55
N ASP A 177 -11.26 -1.38 3.23
CA ASP A 177 -11.54 0.05 3.20
C ASP A 177 -10.40 0.81 2.49
N HIS A 178 -9.20 0.78 3.05
CA HIS A 178 -8.04 1.49 2.51
C HIS A 178 -6.72 0.83 2.94
N TYR A 179 -5.62 1.32 2.34
CA TYR A 179 -4.28 1.05 2.83
C TYR A 179 -3.81 2.16 3.76
N ALA A 180 -3.14 1.79 4.85
CA ALA A 180 -2.49 2.73 5.78
C ALA A 180 -1.04 2.33 6.04
N GLU A 181 -0.22 3.28 6.46
CA GLU A 181 1.16 3.00 6.85
C GLU A 181 1.22 2.06 8.05
N ALA A 182 1.96 0.97 7.92
CA ALA A 182 2.18 0.04 9.02
C ALA A 182 3.08 0.68 10.09
N PRO A 183 2.75 0.56 11.39
CA PRO A 183 3.61 1.03 12.47
C PRO A 183 5.02 0.42 12.38
N ALA A 184 6.01 1.15 12.88
CA ALA A 184 7.42 0.76 12.77
C ALA A 184 7.73 -0.64 13.34
N ASN A 185 7.09 -1.02 14.46
CA ASN A 185 7.23 -2.35 15.06
C ASN A 185 6.67 -3.46 14.14
N VAL A 186 5.52 -3.24 13.52
CA VAL A 186 4.90 -4.18 12.56
C VAL A 186 5.75 -4.27 11.28
N SER A 187 6.18 -3.13 10.76
CA SER A 187 7.06 -3.08 9.59
C SER A 187 8.37 -3.83 9.83
N ALA A 188 8.99 -3.66 10.99
CA ALA A 188 10.21 -4.36 11.36
C ALA A 188 10.02 -5.89 11.49
N GLU A 189 8.88 -6.33 12.04
CA GLU A 189 8.55 -7.75 12.14
C GLU A 189 8.35 -8.38 10.75
N VAL A 190 7.60 -7.71 9.89
CA VAL A 190 7.36 -8.16 8.52
C VAL A 190 8.66 -8.23 7.73
N GLN A 191 9.51 -7.20 7.82
CA GLN A 191 10.82 -7.20 7.16
C GLN A 191 11.69 -8.38 7.60
N LYS A 192 11.73 -8.69 8.90
CA LYS A 192 12.48 -9.87 9.39
C LYS A 192 11.95 -11.20 8.87
N LYS A 193 10.66 -11.28 8.59
CA LYS A 193 10.02 -12.52 8.13
C LYS A 193 10.21 -12.75 6.62
N PHE A 194 10.38 -11.69 5.84
CA PHE A 194 10.46 -11.72 4.38
C PHE A 194 11.81 -11.26 3.81
N ALA A 195 12.79 -10.90 4.67
CA ALA A 195 14.19 -10.71 4.31
C ALA A 195 14.92 -12.07 4.33
#